data_87c2e810655965cd08e60653cbe2c7bb
#
_entry.id   87c2e810655965cd08e60653cbe2c7bb
#
_cell.length_a   1.000
_cell.length_b   1.000
_cell.length_c   1.000
_cell.angle_alpha   90.00
_cell.angle_beta   90.00
_cell.angle_gamma   90.00
#
_symmetry.space_group_name_H-M   'P 1'
#
loop_
_entity.id
_entity.type
_entity.pdbx_description
1 polymer ?
#
loop_
_entity_poly.entity_id
_entity_poly.type
_entity_poly.pdbx_seq_one_letter_code
_entity_poly.pdbx_strand_id
1 'polypeptide(L)'
;MQYAKNILETIGNTPLVKINQLTKDLPCLVLSKYETFNPGNSVKDRMALQMIEDAESDGRLKPGGTIIEGTSGNTGMGLALAAIIKGYKCIFVMADKQSKEKVDILRAVGAEVVVCPTDVEPEDPKSYYSVSKRLGKEIPNSWYVNQYDNPSNCKAHFKSTGPEIWEQTSGKVTHFVVGVGTGGTISGVGSYLKMMNPAIKIWGIDTYGSVFKKYHETGIFDDKEIYPYITEGIGEDILPLNVNFSLIDGFTKVTDKDAAIYTQRLAKEEGMFLGNSAGAAIKGLLQLKEHFTKDDVVVVLFHDHGSRYVGKMFNDDWMRKQGFI
;
A
#
# COMPACT_ATOMS: atom_id res chain seq x y z
N MET A 1 26.77 22.59 -3.80
CA MET A 1 26.67 21.13 -3.58
C MET A 1 25.20 20.77 -3.59
N GLN A 2 24.84 19.67 -4.24
CA GLN A 2 23.46 19.17 -4.25
C GLN A 2 23.37 17.99 -3.27
N TYR A 3 22.54 18.12 -2.21
CA TYR A 3 22.33 17.08 -1.19
C TYR A 3 20.97 17.28 -0.52
N ALA A 4 20.37 16.21 -0.03
CA ALA A 4 19.17 16.26 0.79
C ALA A 4 19.53 16.67 2.23
N LYS A 5 18.77 17.56 2.85
CA LYS A 5 19.00 18.05 4.23
C LYS A 5 18.70 16.96 5.27
N ASN A 6 17.76 16.08 4.97
CA ASN A 6 17.42 14.92 5.77
C ASN A 6 16.77 13.84 4.88
N ILE A 7 16.53 12.67 5.46
CA ILE A 7 16.02 11.51 4.73
C ILE A 7 14.62 11.72 4.13
N LEU A 8 13.79 12.62 4.66
CA LEU A 8 12.44 12.86 4.16
C LEU A 8 12.44 13.52 2.77
N GLU A 9 13.48 14.30 2.45
CA GLU A 9 13.63 14.92 1.12
C GLU A 9 13.95 13.90 0.01
N THR A 10 14.18 12.65 0.36
CA THR A 10 14.38 11.54 -0.59
C THR A 10 13.11 10.75 -0.88
N ILE A 11 11.99 11.10 -0.23
CA ILE A 11 10.69 10.47 -0.48
C ILE A 11 10.17 10.90 -1.85
N GLY A 12 9.72 9.93 -2.63
CA GLY A 12 9.21 10.19 -3.98
C GLY A 12 10.29 10.11 -5.07
N ASN A 13 9.97 10.64 -6.24
CA ASN A 13 10.82 10.54 -7.45
C ASN A 13 11.29 9.11 -7.74
N THR A 14 10.45 8.13 -7.41
CA THR A 14 10.75 6.73 -7.62
C THR A 14 10.76 6.38 -9.11
N PRO A 15 11.59 5.42 -9.56
CA PRO A 15 11.74 5.13 -10.97
C PRO A 15 10.52 4.41 -11.56
N LEU A 16 10.31 4.59 -12.88
CA LEU A 16 9.60 3.63 -13.71
C LEU A 16 10.58 2.61 -14.28
N VAL A 17 10.27 1.32 -14.13
CA VAL A 17 11.10 0.22 -14.62
C VAL A 17 10.27 -0.67 -15.54
N LYS A 18 10.77 -0.96 -16.75
CA LYS A 18 10.09 -1.86 -17.68
C LYS A 18 10.09 -3.29 -17.13
N ILE A 19 8.95 -3.95 -17.25
CA ILE A 19 8.81 -5.39 -16.98
C ILE A 19 9.00 -6.13 -18.31
N ASN A 20 9.89 -7.11 -18.36
CA ASN A 20 10.28 -7.72 -19.62
C ASN A 20 9.81 -9.17 -19.76
N GLN A 21 10.17 -10.05 -18.82
CA GLN A 21 9.92 -11.49 -18.94
C GLN A 21 8.46 -11.86 -18.64
N LEU A 22 7.92 -11.30 -17.55
CA LEU A 22 6.56 -11.61 -17.10
C LEU A 22 5.47 -11.04 -18.03
N THR A 23 5.81 -10.01 -18.80
CA THR A 23 4.85 -9.32 -19.70
C THR A 23 5.16 -9.49 -21.18
N LYS A 24 6.10 -10.38 -21.55
CA LYS A 24 6.56 -10.57 -22.93
C LYS A 24 5.46 -10.93 -23.93
N ASP A 25 4.40 -11.60 -23.44
CA ASP A 25 3.25 -12.02 -24.25
C ASP A 25 2.11 -10.99 -24.28
N LEU A 26 2.30 -9.82 -23.65
CA LEU A 26 1.35 -8.71 -23.75
C LEU A 26 1.70 -7.83 -24.95
N PRO A 27 0.70 -7.26 -25.63
CA PRO A 27 0.93 -6.42 -26.79
C PRO A 27 1.46 -5.02 -26.45
N CYS A 28 1.32 -4.60 -25.19
CA CYS A 28 1.54 -3.22 -24.71
C CYS A 28 2.90 -3.04 -24.03
N LEU A 29 3.27 -1.78 -23.81
CA LEU A 29 4.38 -1.43 -22.91
C LEU A 29 3.93 -1.49 -21.45
N VAL A 30 4.59 -2.31 -20.63
CA VAL A 30 4.32 -2.41 -19.19
C VAL A 30 5.49 -1.86 -18.38
N LEU A 31 5.19 -0.87 -17.54
CA LEU A 31 6.14 -0.19 -16.66
C LEU A 31 5.71 -0.39 -15.20
N SER A 32 6.66 -0.62 -14.31
CA SER A 32 6.40 -0.63 -12.87
C SER A 32 6.82 0.68 -12.21
N LYS A 33 5.93 1.29 -11.44
CA LYS A 33 6.26 2.37 -10.50
C LYS A 33 6.84 1.73 -9.24
N TYR A 34 8.15 1.88 -9.03
CA TYR A 34 8.93 1.06 -8.11
C TYR A 34 9.09 1.76 -6.75
N GLU A 35 8.11 1.61 -5.85
CA GLU A 35 8.00 2.39 -4.60
C GLU A 35 8.96 1.95 -3.48
N THR A 36 9.73 0.90 -3.68
CA THR A 36 10.74 0.45 -2.71
C THR A 36 11.94 1.41 -2.60
N PHE A 37 12.08 2.34 -3.53
CA PHE A 37 13.13 3.36 -3.50
C PHE A 37 12.87 4.48 -2.49
N ASN A 38 11.69 4.55 -1.92
CA ASN A 38 11.47 5.41 -0.76
C ASN A 38 12.31 4.94 0.45
N PRO A 39 12.73 5.85 1.34
CA PRO A 39 13.66 5.53 2.44
C PRO A 39 13.13 4.48 3.43
N GLY A 40 11.81 4.39 3.63
CA GLY A 40 11.16 3.34 4.41
C GLY A 40 10.83 2.10 3.58
N ASN A 41 11.33 2.01 2.34
CA ASN A 41 11.16 0.92 1.39
C ASN A 41 9.70 0.61 1.03
N SER A 42 8.82 1.61 1.02
CA SER A 42 7.43 1.41 0.56
C SER A 42 6.75 2.70 0.10
N VAL A 43 5.64 2.53 -0.60
CA VAL A 43 4.72 3.60 -1.01
C VAL A 43 4.15 4.40 0.17
N LYS A 44 4.15 3.82 1.36
CA LYS A 44 3.55 4.42 2.56
C LYS A 44 4.33 5.63 3.09
N ASP A 45 5.60 5.78 2.75
CA ASP A 45 6.41 6.93 3.14
C ASP A 45 5.80 8.24 2.65
N ARG A 46 5.24 8.25 1.44
CA ARG A 46 4.59 9.41 0.84
C ARG A 46 3.41 9.90 1.65
N MET A 47 2.47 9.00 1.96
CA MET A 47 1.28 9.37 2.70
C MET A 47 1.58 9.69 4.17
N ALA A 48 2.55 9.00 4.77
CA ALA A 48 2.94 9.24 6.15
C ALA A 48 3.46 10.66 6.36
N LEU A 49 4.35 11.13 5.48
CA LEU A 49 4.85 12.50 5.50
C LEU A 49 3.72 13.52 5.30
N GLN A 50 2.86 13.34 4.28
CA GLN A 50 1.76 14.27 4.00
C GLN A 50 0.75 14.34 5.14
N MET A 51 0.42 13.19 5.76
CA MET A 51 -0.52 13.16 6.88
C MET A 51 0.03 13.90 8.10
N ILE A 52 1.33 13.76 8.41
CA ILE A 52 1.99 14.50 9.49
C ILE A 52 2.00 16.00 9.17
N GLU A 53 2.41 16.41 7.98
CA GLU A 53 2.48 17.82 7.58
C GLU A 53 1.10 18.49 7.61
N ASP A 54 0.06 17.83 7.16
CA ASP A 54 -1.30 18.35 7.23
C ASP A 54 -1.77 18.45 8.69
N ALA A 55 -1.47 17.47 9.55
CA ALA A 55 -1.84 17.50 10.96
C ALA A 55 -1.08 18.58 11.76
N GLU A 56 0.17 18.87 11.40
CA GLU A 56 0.93 20.00 11.91
C GLU A 56 0.28 21.33 11.50
N SER A 57 -0.06 21.45 10.21
CA SER A 57 -0.61 22.67 9.62
C SER A 57 -1.97 23.05 10.20
N ASP A 58 -2.82 22.05 10.50
CA ASP A 58 -4.17 22.28 11.04
C ASP A 58 -4.26 22.15 12.58
N GLY A 59 -3.12 21.92 13.27
CA GLY A 59 -2.99 21.88 14.71
C GLY A 59 -3.47 20.60 15.39
N ARG A 60 -3.80 19.54 14.63
CA ARG A 60 -4.12 18.21 15.20
C ARG A 60 -2.89 17.54 15.82
N LEU A 61 -1.70 17.78 15.28
CA LEU A 61 -0.43 17.31 15.82
C LEU A 61 0.39 18.51 16.31
N LYS A 62 0.68 18.54 17.61
CA LYS A 62 1.46 19.63 18.23
C LYS A 62 2.89 19.20 18.51
N PRO A 63 3.85 20.14 18.59
CA PRO A 63 5.25 19.83 18.90
C PRO A 63 5.42 18.89 20.11
N GLY A 64 6.30 17.89 19.96
CA GLY A 64 6.56 16.86 20.98
C GLY A 64 5.41 15.88 21.19
N GLY A 65 4.40 15.89 20.34
CA GLY A 65 3.25 15.00 20.40
C GLY A 65 3.56 13.54 20.13
N THR A 66 2.57 12.68 20.34
CA THR A 66 2.64 11.24 20.09
C THR A 66 1.74 10.86 18.91
N ILE A 67 2.31 10.26 17.90
CA ILE A 67 1.61 9.73 16.73
C ILE A 67 1.17 8.30 17.03
N ILE A 68 -0.11 8.01 16.84
CA ILE A 68 -0.69 6.69 17.10
C ILE A 68 -1.33 6.15 15.83
N GLU A 69 -1.02 4.90 15.46
CA GLU A 69 -1.64 4.26 14.30
C GLU A 69 -1.75 2.74 14.45
N GLY A 70 -2.87 2.20 13.98
CA GLY A 70 -3.05 0.78 13.71
C GLY A 70 -2.43 0.40 12.38
N THR A 71 -1.37 -0.43 12.36
CA THR A 71 -0.62 -0.69 11.12
C THR A 71 -0.14 -2.13 10.99
N SER A 72 -0.04 -2.59 9.73
CA SER A 72 0.64 -3.84 9.38
C SER A 72 2.16 -3.70 9.19
N GLY A 73 2.74 -2.50 9.37
CA GLY A 73 4.19 -2.26 9.36
C GLY A 73 4.67 -1.16 8.43
N ASN A 74 4.26 -1.12 7.15
CA ASN A 74 4.76 -0.13 6.19
C ASN A 74 4.38 1.30 6.56
N THR A 75 3.13 1.54 6.95
CA THR A 75 2.67 2.85 7.42
C THR A 75 3.42 3.26 8.67
N GLY A 76 3.58 2.32 9.63
CA GLY A 76 4.37 2.57 10.83
C GLY A 76 5.81 3.00 10.53
N MET A 77 6.46 2.37 9.55
CA MET A 77 7.82 2.76 9.14
C MET A 77 7.85 4.19 8.58
N GLY A 78 6.96 4.52 7.64
CA GLY A 78 6.90 5.89 7.08
C GLY A 78 6.63 6.94 8.15
N LEU A 79 5.68 6.68 9.06
CA LEU A 79 5.38 7.57 10.20
C LEU A 79 6.58 7.70 11.15
N ALA A 80 7.26 6.59 11.48
CA ALA A 80 8.42 6.60 12.37
C ALA A 80 9.58 7.44 11.81
N LEU A 81 9.92 7.28 10.53
CA LEU A 81 10.97 8.09 9.89
C LEU A 81 10.66 9.58 9.93
N ALA A 82 9.42 9.95 9.61
CA ALA A 82 8.99 11.34 9.67
C ALA A 82 8.97 11.86 11.12
N ALA A 83 8.48 11.06 12.06
CA ALA A 83 8.42 11.39 13.48
C ALA A 83 9.82 11.67 14.09
N ILE A 84 10.81 10.82 13.79
CA ILE A 84 12.19 11.00 14.27
C ILE A 84 12.75 12.35 13.82
N ILE A 85 12.59 12.68 12.54
CA ILE A 85 13.13 13.93 11.97
C ILE A 85 12.41 15.17 12.53
N LYS A 86 11.11 15.04 12.81
CA LYS A 86 10.24 16.14 13.27
C LYS A 86 10.10 16.22 14.79
N GLY A 87 10.69 15.28 15.55
CA GLY A 87 10.70 15.28 17.03
C GLY A 87 9.41 14.79 17.67
N TYR A 88 8.70 13.84 17.06
CA TYR A 88 7.52 13.18 17.59
C TYR A 88 7.82 11.80 18.15
N LYS A 89 6.95 11.30 19.04
CA LYS A 89 6.93 9.92 19.50
C LYS A 89 5.96 9.10 18.66
N CYS A 90 6.15 7.79 18.61
CA CYS A 90 5.26 6.88 17.90
C CYS A 90 4.82 5.72 18.79
N ILE A 91 3.53 5.40 18.75
CA ILE A 91 2.95 4.18 19.29
C ILE A 91 2.19 3.49 18.17
N PHE A 92 2.65 2.30 17.75
CA PHE A 92 1.98 1.53 16.73
C PHE A 92 1.28 0.32 17.32
N VAL A 93 0.04 0.11 16.91
CA VAL A 93 -0.78 -1.02 17.32
C VAL A 93 -0.83 -2.02 16.18
N MET A 94 -0.42 -3.25 16.44
CA MET A 94 -0.30 -4.29 15.41
C MET A 94 -1.06 -5.55 15.82
N ALA A 95 -1.68 -6.23 14.85
CA ALA A 95 -2.25 -7.54 15.07
C ALA A 95 -1.16 -8.61 15.19
N ASP A 96 -1.35 -9.61 16.04
CA ASP A 96 -0.39 -10.68 16.34
C ASP A 96 -0.10 -11.63 15.15
N LYS A 97 -0.94 -11.61 14.11
CA LYS A 97 -0.68 -12.30 12.83
C LYS A 97 0.50 -11.71 12.04
N GLN A 98 0.90 -10.49 12.35
CA GLN A 98 2.04 -9.86 11.69
C GLN A 98 3.35 -10.54 12.07
N SER A 99 4.32 -10.57 11.16
CA SER A 99 5.61 -11.19 11.43
C SER A 99 6.37 -10.46 12.55
N LYS A 100 7.15 -11.23 13.31
CA LYS A 100 7.99 -10.68 14.37
C LYS A 100 8.98 -9.63 13.82
N GLU A 101 9.49 -9.85 12.61
CA GLU A 101 10.41 -8.94 11.94
C GLU A 101 9.80 -7.55 11.74
N LYS A 102 8.52 -7.45 11.42
CA LYS A 102 7.82 -6.16 11.27
C LYS A 102 7.72 -5.39 12.59
N VAL A 103 7.45 -6.12 13.69
CA VAL A 103 7.44 -5.54 15.03
C VAL A 103 8.85 -5.06 15.42
N ASP A 104 9.86 -5.91 15.21
CA ASP A 104 11.24 -5.62 15.57
C ASP A 104 11.82 -4.43 14.76
N ILE A 105 11.48 -4.30 13.48
CA ILE A 105 11.87 -3.15 12.65
C ILE A 105 11.30 -1.84 13.22
N LEU A 106 10.04 -1.80 13.62
CA LEU A 106 9.44 -0.58 14.19
C LEU A 106 10.06 -0.23 15.55
N ARG A 107 10.35 -1.23 16.38
CA ARG A 107 11.08 -1.01 17.65
C ARG A 107 12.50 -0.51 17.42
N ALA A 108 13.19 -1.04 16.40
CA ALA A 108 14.56 -0.63 16.05
C ALA A 108 14.65 0.86 15.64
N VAL A 109 13.59 1.42 15.07
CA VAL A 109 13.48 2.85 14.77
C VAL A 109 12.85 3.66 15.92
N GLY A 110 12.79 3.10 17.13
CA GLY A 110 12.41 3.82 18.35
C GLY A 110 10.91 3.93 18.61
N ALA A 111 10.06 3.24 17.86
CA ALA A 111 8.63 3.24 18.13
C ALA A 111 8.25 2.27 19.25
N GLU A 112 7.27 2.63 20.06
CA GLU A 112 6.56 1.69 20.93
C GLU A 112 5.60 0.85 20.07
N VAL A 113 5.54 -0.46 20.32
CA VAL A 113 4.65 -1.37 19.58
C VAL A 113 3.79 -2.17 20.55
N VAL A 114 2.47 -1.97 20.43
CA VAL A 114 1.43 -2.70 21.16
C VAL A 114 0.90 -3.79 20.23
N VAL A 115 0.92 -5.06 20.69
CA VAL A 115 0.43 -6.19 19.91
C VAL A 115 -0.95 -6.59 20.42
N CYS A 116 -1.91 -6.73 19.51
CA CYS A 116 -3.32 -7.06 19.78
C CYS A 116 -3.70 -8.38 19.11
N PRO A 117 -4.71 -9.11 19.63
CA PRO A 117 -5.20 -10.33 19.01
C PRO A 117 -5.81 -10.04 17.62
N THR A 118 -5.66 -11.01 16.70
CA THR A 118 -6.25 -10.97 15.35
C THR A 118 -7.65 -11.56 15.30
N ASP A 119 -7.93 -12.55 16.16
CA ASP A 119 -9.15 -13.35 16.16
C ASP A 119 -10.32 -12.69 16.91
N VAL A 120 -10.47 -11.39 16.73
CA VAL A 120 -11.53 -10.56 17.33
C VAL A 120 -12.15 -9.66 16.26
N GLU A 121 -13.45 -9.34 16.43
CA GLU A 121 -14.15 -8.41 15.54
C GLU A 121 -13.54 -6.99 15.59
N PRO A 122 -13.63 -6.19 14.53
CA PRO A 122 -13.06 -4.83 14.48
C PRO A 122 -13.53 -3.92 15.64
N GLU A 123 -14.77 -4.08 16.09
CA GLU A 123 -15.39 -3.31 17.19
C GLU A 123 -14.99 -3.81 18.58
N ASP A 124 -14.38 -5.01 18.70
CA ASP A 124 -13.93 -5.52 19.99
C ASP A 124 -12.94 -4.54 20.64
N PRO A 125 -13.07 -4.24 21.94
CA PRO A 125 -12.15 -3.35 22.65
C PRO A 125 -10.68 -3.79 22.61
N LYS A 126 -10.40 -5.06 22.31
CA LYS A 126 -9.04 -5.61 22.17
C LYS A 126 -8.51 -5.54 20.74
N SER A 127 -9.36 -5.24 19.75
CA SER A 127 -8.94 -5.15 18.35
C SER A 127 -7.91 -4.04 18.20
N TYR A 128 -7.00 -4.18 17.24
CA TYR A 128 -5.97 -3.17 17.00
C TYR A 128 -6.59 -1.83 16.55
N TYR A 129 -7.75 -1.84 15.90
CA TYR A 129 -8.51 -0.64 15.56
C TYR A 129 -9.02 0.10 16.82
N SER A 130 -9.69 -0.62 17.70
CA SER A 130 -10.27 -0.07 18.94
C SER A 130 -9.20 0.40 19.91
N VAL A 131 -8.11 -0.36 20.05
CA VAL A 131 -6.95 0.02 20.88
C VAL A 131 -6.28 1.28 20.36
N SER A 132 -6.02 1.39 19.06
CA SER A 132 -5.42 2.59 18.45
C SER A 132 -6.27 3.84 18.70
N LYS A 133 -7.58 3.72 18.47
CA LYS A 133 -8.55 4.81 18.67
C LYS A 133 -8.66 5.22 20.15
N ARG A 134 -8.60 4.26 21.08
CA ARG A 134 -8.59 4.51 22.51
C ARG A 134 -7.31 5.24 22.95
N LEU A 135 -6.14 4.74 22.58
CA LEU A 135 -4.86 5.38 22.93
C LEU A 135 -4.80 6.82 22.43
N GLY A 136 -5.34 7.10 21.23
CA GLY A 136 -5.43 8.47 20.71
C GLY A 136 -6.33 9.40 21.52
N LYS A 137 -7.20 8.86 22.39
CA LYS A 137 -8.03 9.66 23.32
C LYS A 137 -7.44 9.76 24.72
N GLU A 138 -6.74 8.72 25.18
CA GLU A 138 -6.23 8.59 26.54
C GLU A 138 -4.87 9.27 26.73
N ILE A 139 -4.01 9.26 25.69
CA ILE A 139 -2.67 9.82 25.77
C ILE A 139 -2.72 11.33 25.50
N PRO A 140 -2.31 12.18 26.47
CA PRO A 140 -2.25 13.62 26.26
C PRO A 140 -1.30 13.99 25.11
N ASN A 141 -1.66 15.02 24.35
CA ASN A 141 -0.90 15.50 23.19
C ASN A 141 -0.60 14.37 22.18
N SER A 142 -1.60 13.54 21.91
CA SER A 142 -1.49 12.50 20.89
C SER A 142 -2.40 12.78 19.70
N TRP A 143 -2.07 12.16 18.58
CA TRP A 143 -2.86 12.20 17.35
C TRP A 143 -2.98 10.80 16.76
N TYR A 144 -4.23 10.32 16.62
CA TYR A 144 -4.56 9.10 15.89
C TYR A 144 -4.65 9.41 14.40
N VAL A 145 -3.79 8.78 13.61
CA VAL A 145 -3.60 9.09 12.18
C VAL A 145 -4.80 8.69 11.34
N ASN A 146 -5.34 7.47 11.58
CA ASN A 146 -6.46 6.87 10.85
C ASN A 146 -6.23 6.82 9.34
N GLN A 147 -5.25 6.03 8.89
CA GLN A 147 -4.84 5.94 7.49
C GLN A 147 -5.97 5.57 6.51
N TYR A 148 -7.02 4.90 6.99
CA TYR A 148 -8.14 4.44 6.17
C TYR A 148 -9.08 5.57 5.74
N ASP A 149 -9.26 6.56 6.62
CA ASP A 149 -10.24 7.64 6.41
C ASP A 149 -9.58 9.02 6.33
N ASN A 150 -8.29 9.13 6.57
CA ASN A 150 -7.56 10.40 6.49
C ASN A 150 -7.34 10.83 5.03
N PRO A 151 -7.97 11.93 4.56
CA PRO A 151 -7.88 12.35 3.16
C PRO A 151 -6.48 12.77 2.72
N SER A 152 -5.58 13.06 3.66
CA SER A 152 -4.18 13.35 3.37
C SER A 152 -3.46 12.16 2.73
N ASN A 153 -3.97 10.95 2.91
CA ASN A 153 -3.50 9.75 2.22
C ASN A 153 -3.68 9.89 0.69
N CYS A 154 -4.90 10.15 0.24
CA CYS A 154 -5.17 10.41 -1.19
C CYS A 154 -4.42 11.64 -1.70
N LYS A 155 -4.38 12.72 -0.90
CA LYS A 155 -3.70 13.97 -1.24
C LYS A 155 -2.21 13.77 -1.52
N ALA A 156 -1.52 12.90 -0.77
CA ALA A 156 -0.12 12.57 -0.99
C ALA A 156 0.11 12.04 -2.40
N HIS A 157 -0.70 11.10 -2.83
CA HIS A 157 -0.57 10.46 -4.14
C HIS A 157 -1.04 11.36 -5.28
N PHE A 158 -2.06 12.18 -5.05
CA PHE A 158 -2.49 13.20 -6.01
C PHE A 158 -1.40 14.24 -6.27
N LYS A 159 -0.65 14.64 -5.23
CA LYS A 159 0.40 15.66 -5.32
C LYS A 159 1.76 15.14 -5.79
N SER A 160 2.03 13.84 -5.65
CA SER A 160 3.35 13.28 -5.95
C SER A 160 3.29 12.10 -6.93
N THR A 161 2.72 10.97 -6.56
CA THR A 161 2.78 9.72 -7.35
C THR A 161 2.10 9.87 -8.72
N GLY A 162 0.93 10.51 -8.76
CA GLY A 162 0.20 10.79 -10.00
C GLY A 162 0.99 11.67 -10.98
N PRO A 163 1.46 12.86 -10.55
CA PRO A 163 2.34 13.71 -11.36
C PRO A 163 3.59 13.00 -11.86
N GLU A 164 4.29 12.26 -10.99
CA GLU A 164 5.49 11.52 -11.38
C GLU A 164 5.19 10.51 -12.50
N ILE A 165 4.12 9.72 -12.39
CA ILE A 165 3.73 8.76 -13.42
C ILE A 165 3.42 9.47 -14.73
N TRP A 166 2.67 10.57 -14.67
CA TRP A 166 2.32 11.36 -15.86
C TRP A 166 3.56 11.91 -16.57
N GLU A 167 4.46 12.55 -15.84
CA GLU A 167 5.68 13.13 -16.36
C GLU A 167 6.64 12.06 -16.91
N GLN A 168 6.87 11.00 -16.14
CA GLN A 168 7.78 9.90 -16.52
C GLN A 168 7.30 9.13 -17.76
N THR A 169 5.98 9.09 -18.01
CA THR A 169 5.42 8.51 -19.23
C THR A 169 5.24 9.54 -20.35
N SER A 170 5.64 10.80 -20.13
CA SER A 170 5.40 11.92 -21.07
C SER A 170 3.92 12.04 -21.46
N GLY A 171 3.02 11.82 -20.50
CA GLY A 171 1.58 11.84 -20.69
C GLY A 171 1.01 10.67 -21.50
N LYS A 172 1.78 9.62 -21.76
CA LYS A 172 1.34 8.48 -22.60
C LYS A 172 0.70 7.33 -21.82
N VAL A 173 0.66 7.39 -20.48
CA VAL A 173 0.00 6.36 -19.68
C VAL A 173 -1.48 6.24 -20.07
N THR A 174 -1.92 5.01 -20.36
CA THR A 174 -3.31 4.68 -20.72
C THR A 174 -4.03 3.87 -19.65
N HIS A 175 -3.27 3.10 -18.86
CA HIS A 175 -3.80 2.24 -17.81
C HIS A 175 -2.93 2.36 -16.56
N PHE A 176 -3.58 2.46 -15.40
CA PHE A 176 -2.94 2.37 -14.09
C PHE A 176 -3.49 1.17 -13.32
N VAL A 177 -2.61 0.29 -12.87
CA VAL A 177 -2.94 -0.95 -12.16
C VAL A 177 -2.30 -0.94 -10.79
N VAL A 178 -3.07 -1.16 -9.73
CA VAL A 178 -2.55 -1.10 -8.36
C VAL A 178 -3.33 -1.99 -7.40
N GLY A 179 -2.64 -2.64 -6.47
CA GLY A 179 -3.29 -3.32 -5.34
C GLY A 179 -3.94 -2.33 -4.39
N VAL A 180 -5.14 -2.65 -3.91
CA VAL A 180 -5.96 -1.74 -3.11
C VAL A 180 -6.07 -2.24 -1.67
N GLY A 181 -5.59 -1.44 -0.72
CA GLY A 181 -5.82 -1.57 0.72
C GLY A 181 -6.56 -0.33 1.21
N THR A 182 -5.87 0.64 1.84
CA THR A 182 -6.50 1.88 2.36
C THR A 182 -7.17 2.76 1.29
N GLY A 183 -6.93 2.51 0.00
CA GLY A 183 -7.50 3.28 -1.11
C GLY A 183 -6.75 4.54 -1.50
N GLY A 184 -5.85 5.04 -0.67
CA GLY A 184 -5.16 6.31 -0.92
C GLY A 184 -4.40 6.37 -2.24
N THR A 185 -3.67 5.30 -2.58
CA THR A 185 -2.88 5.25 -3.81
C THR A 185 -3.76 5.24 -5.05
N ILE A 186 -4.75 4.34 -5.13
CA ILE A 186 -5.61 4.20 -6.31
C ILE A 186 -6.45 5.47 -6.52
N SER A 187 -7.00 6.04 -5.45
CA SER A 187 -7.84 7.23 -5.53
C SER A 187 -7.03 8.49 -5.82
N GLY A 188 -5.88 8.66 -5.16
CA GLY A 188 -5.02 9.84 -5.37
C GLY A 188 -4.40 9.87 -6.75
N VAL A 189 -3.78 8.76 -7.19
CA VAL A 189 -3.22 8.64 -8.55
C VAL A 189 -4.32 8.68 -9.60
N GLY A 190 -5.41 7.92 -9.39
CA GLY A 190 -6.54 7.86 -10.32
C GLY A 190 -7.18 9.23 -10.54
N SER A 191 -7.38 10.02 -9.47
CA SER A 191 -7.89 11.39 -9.56
C SER A 191 -6.99 12.28 -10.40
N TYR A 192 -5.67 12.22 -10.17
CA TYR A 192 -4.71 13.02 -10.94
C TYR A 192 -4.68 12.60 -12.42
N LEU A 193 -4.54 11.30 -12.69
CA LEU A 193 -4.44 10.80 -14.05
C LEU A 193 -5.72 11.07 -14.86
N LYS A 194 -6.91 10.86 -14.27
CA LYS A 194 -8.18 11.18 -14.95
C LYS A 194 -8.40 12.69 -15.11
N MET A 195 -7.87 13.52 -14.24
CA MET A 195 -7.83 14.98 -14.43
C MET A 195 -7.00 15.37 -15.66
N MET A 196 -5.85 14.70 -15.88
CA MET A 196 -4.99 14.94 -17.03
C MET A 196 -5.57 14.36 -18.32
N ASN A 197 -6.14 13.18 -18.27
CA ASN A 197 -6.84 12.51 -19.37
C ASN A 197 -7.94 11.58 -18.86
N PRO A 198 -9.23 11.95 -19.01
CA PRO A 198 -10.35 11.15 -18.52
C PRO A 198 -10.46 9.74 -19.13
N ALA A 199 -9.80 9.48 -20.27
CA ALA A 199 -9.83 8.18 -20.93
C ALA A 199 -8.93 7.13 -20.24
N ILE A 200 -8.01 7.55 -19.36
CA ILE A 200 -7.12 6.63 -18.65
C ILE A 200 -7.93 5.66 -17.79
N LYS A 201 -7.62 4.38 -17.90
CA LYS A 201 -8.29 3.31 -17.16
C LYS A 201 -7.57 3.01 -15.83
N ILE A 202 -8.34 2.91 -14.75
CA ILE A 202 -7.87 2.67 -13.40
C ILE A 202 -8.35 1.29 -12.93
N TRP A 203 -7.40 0.37 -12.67
CA TRP A 203 -7.68 -1.00 -12.31
C TRP A 203 -7.21 -1.31 -10.89
N GLY A 204 -8.16 -1.75 -10.05
CA GLY A 204 -7.88 -2.24 -8.71
C GLY A 204 -7.54 -3.74 -8.70
N ILE A 205 -6.48 -4.10 -7.98
CA ILE A 205 -6.19 -5.50 -7.69
C ILE A 205 -6.60 -5.77 -6.25
N ASP A 206 -7.47 -6.76 -6.11
CA ASP A 206 -8.08 -7.20 -4.87
C ASP A 206 -7.68 -8.65 -4.57
N THR A 207 -7.98 -9.13 -3.37
CA THR A 207 -7.74 -10.51 -2.97
C THR A 207 -9.04 -11.21 -2.60
N TYR A 208 -9.03 -12.53 -2.63
CA TYR A 208 -10.13 -13.31 -2.08
C TYR A 208 -10.14 -13.14 -0.55
N GLY A 209 -11.32 -12.95 0.05
CA GLY A 209 -11.50 -12.57 1.44
C GLY A 209 -11.68 -11.06 1.66
N SER A 210 -11.68 -10.27 0.57
CA SER A 210 -11.91 -8.82 0.57
C SER A 210 -13.23 -8.45 -0.11
N VAL A 211 -13.81 -7.33 0.31
CA VAL A 211 -15.13 -6.85 -0.14
C VAL A 211 -15.09 -5.95 -1.39
N PHE A 212 -13.93 -5.46 -1.81
CA PHE A 212 -13.83 -4.36 -2.77
C PHE A 212 -14.42 -4.67 -4.14
N LYS A 213 -14.04 -5.81 -4.74
CA LYS A 213 -14.55 -6.18 -6.07
C LYS A 213 -16.07 -6.30 -6.08
N LYS A 214 -16.64 -7.03 -5.11
CA LYS A 214 -18.08 -7.22 -4.99
C LYS A 214 -18.81 -5.90 -4.81
N TYR A 215 -18.30 -5.06 -3.89
CA TYR A 215 -18.89 -3.75 -3.66
C TYR A 215 -18.83 -2.84 -4.89
N HIS A 216 -17.71 -2.81 -5.60
CA HIS A 216 -17.58 -2.03 -6.84
C HIS A 216 -18.59 -2.46 -7.90
N GLU A 217 -18.81 -3.77 -8.07
CA GLU A 217 -19.70 -4.31 -9.09
C GLU A 217 -21.19 -4.16 -8.77
N THR A 218 -21.55 -4.18 -7.48
CA THR A 218 -22.95 -4.30 -7.06
C THR A 218 -23.45 -3.17 -6.16
N GLY A 219 -22.55 -2.37 -5.57
CA GLY A 219 -22.87 -1.41 -4.51
C GLY A 219 -23.27 -2.05 -3.17
N ILE A 220 -23.14 -3.37 -3.04
CA ILE A 220 -23.56 -4.12 -1.84
C ILE A 220 -22.31 -4.55 -1.06
N PHE A 221 -22.25 -4.15 0.21
CA PHE A 221 -21.29 -4.72 1.17
C PHE A 221 -21.78 -6.12 1.55
N ASP A 222 -20.97 -7.15 1.25
CA ASP A 222 -21.35 -8.55 1.47
C ASP A 222 -20.37 -9.21 2.43
N ASP A 223 -20.80 -9.45 3.68
CA ASP A 223 -20.00 -10.10 4.73
C ASP A 223 -19.52 -11.50 4.34
N LYS A 224 -20.19 -12.16 3.38
CA LYS A 224 -19.79 -13.49 2.88
C LYS A 224 -18.50 -13.47 2.09
N GLU A 225 -18.08 -12.30 1.60
CA GLU A 225 -16.77 -12.13 0.96
C GLU A 225 -15.64 -12.09 1.98
N ILE A 226 -15.92 -11.92 3.30
CA ILE A 226 -14.93 -11.74 4.35
C ILE A 226 -14.50 -13.10 4.90
N TYR A 227 -13.25 -13.44 4.69
CA TYR A 227 -12.59 -14.61 5.29
C TYR A 227 -11.07 -14.43 5.30
N PRO A 228 -10.33 -15.16 6.15
CA PRO A 228 -8.88 -15.00 6.27
C PRO A 228 -8.14 -15.22 4.96
N TYR A 229 -7.15 -14.39 4.68
CA TYR A 229 -6.22 -14.50 3.56
C TYR A 229 -4.80 -14.13 4.00
N ILE A 230 -3.81 -14.49 3.18
CA ILE A 230 -2.37 -14.39 3.48
C ILE A 230 -1.75 -13.14 2.86
N THR A 231 -2.27 -12.69 1.72
CA THR A 231 -1.74 -11.53 1.00
C THR A 231 -1.83 -10.28 1.87
N GLU A 232 -0.73 -9.57 2.04
CA GLU A 232 -0.63 -8.42 2.93
C GLU A 232 -0.65 -7.10 2.13
N GLY A 233 -1.28 -6.07 2.71
CA GLY A 233 -1.28 -4.71 2.17
C GLY A 233 -2.28 -4.43 1.05
N ILE A 234 -3.07 -5.42 0.65
CA ILE A 234 -4.22 -5.29 -0.25
C ILE A 234 -5.39 -6.09 0.29
N GLY A 235 -6.61 -5.70 -0.12
CA GLY A 235 -7.85 -6.27 0.39
C GLY A 235 -8.21 -5.73 1.77
N GLU A 236 -9.50 -5.58 2.03
CA GLU A 236 -10.05 -5.15 3.33
C GLU A 236 -11.40 -5.80 3.58
N ASP A 237 -11.77 -5.86 4.86
CA ASP A 237 -13.08 -6.28 5.39
C ASP A 237 -13.98 -5.08 5.75
N ILE A 238 -13.55 -3.88 5.41
CA ILE A 238 -14.24 -2.61 5.57
C ILE A 238 -14.23 -1.81 4.27
N LEU A 239 -14.98 -0.72 4.20
CA LEU A 239 -14.93 0.25 3.10
C LEU A 239 -14.23 1.55 3.58
N PRO A 240 -12.92 1.70 3.35
CA PRO A 240 -12.21 2.92 3.71
C PRO A 240 -12.76 4.13 2.96
N LEU A 241 -12.89 5.28 3.63
CA LEU A 241 -13.33 6.53 3.00
C LEU A 241 -12.37 7.02 1.90
N ASN A 242 -11.13 6.56 1.94
CA ASN A 242 -10.13 6.88 0.92
C ASN A 242 -10.32 6.12 -0.41
N VAL A 243 -11.19 5.10 -0.48
CA VAL A 243 -11.48 4.41 -1.74
C VAL A 243 -12.59 5.15 -2.48
N ASN A 244 -12.23 5.84 -3.55
CA ASN A 244 -13.21 6.44 -4.45
C ASN A 244 -13.56 5.45 -5.57
N PHE A 245 -14.57 4.63 -5.35
CA PHE A 245 -15.01 3.61 -6.31
C PHE A 245 -15.44 4.17 -7.65
N SER A 246 -15.91 5.43 -7.72
CA SER A 246 -16.35 6.04 -8.98
C SER A 246 -15.22 6.33 -9.97
N LEU A 247 -13.97 6.37 -9.51
CA LEU A 247 -12.78 6.55 -10.34
C LEU A 247 -12.28 5.24 -10.96
N ILE A 248 -12.66 4.10 -10.40
CA ILE A 248 -12.12 2.79 -10.71
C ILE A 248 -12.92 2.17 -11.85
N ASP A 249 -12.23 1.78 -12.92
CA ASP A 249 -12.89 1.17 -14.09
C ASP A 249 -13.18 -0.33 -13.89
N GLY A 250 -12.48 -0.99 -12.95
CA GLY A 250 -12.77 -2.37 -12.56
C GLY A 250 -11.79 -2.93 -11.54
N PHE A 251 -12.18 -4.06 -10.96
CA PHE A 251 -11.36 -4.86 -10.06
C PHE A 251 -11.15 -6.27 -10.56
N THR A 252 -9.98 -6.84 -10.29
CA THR A 252 -9.74 -8.28 -10.41
C THR A 252 -9.23 -8.86 -9.11
N LYS A 253 -9.63 -10.08 -8.76
CA LYS A 253 -9.14 -10.80 -7.57
C LYS A 253 -8.00 -11.73 -7.92
N VAL A 254 -7.03 -11.81 -7.00
CA VAL A 254 -5.87 -12.71 -7.10
C VAL A 254 -5.85 -13.61 -5.87
N THR A 255 -5.56 -14.90 -6.06
CA THR A 255 -5.42 -15.85 -4.95
C THR A 255 -4.11 -15.64 -4.21
N ASP A 256 -4.06 -16.01 -2.93
CA ASP A 256 -2.82 -16.00 -2.13
C ASP A 256 -1.69 -16.82 -2.78
N LYS A 257 -2.05 -17.96 -3.34
CA LYS A 257 -1.11 -18.82 -4.09
C LYS A 257 -0.49 -18.10 -5.28
N ASP A 258 -1.31 -17.47 -6.11
CA ASP A 258 -0.83 -16.72 -7.27
C ASP A 258 0.03 -15.52 -6.84
N ALA A 259 -0.42 -14.76 -5.83
CA ALA A 259 0.33 -13.64 -5.29
C ALA A 259 1.73 -14.08 -4.83
N ALA A 260 1.81 -15.18 -4.06
CA ALA A 260 3.08 -15.71 -3.56
C ALA A 260 4.00 -16.23 -4.68
N ILE A 261 3.46 -16.99 -5.66
CA ILE A 261 4.23 -17.50 -6.81
C ILE A 261 4.77 -16.33 -7.64
N TYR A 262 3.95 -15.34 -7.96
CA TYR A 262 4.38 -14.20 -8.79
C TYR A 262 5.35 -13.28 -8.05
N THR A 263 5.31 -13.24 -6.71
CA THR A 263 6.34 -12.58 -5.89
C THR A 263 7.71 -13.23 -6.11
N GLN A 264 7.80 -14.55 -6.07
CA GLN A 264 9.04 -15.27 -6.38
C GLN A 264 9.47 -15.08 -7.84
N ARG A 265 8.51 -15.09 -8.78
CA ARG A 265 8.79 -14.89 -10.21
C ARG A 265 9.34 -13.51 -10.51
N LEU A 266 8.79 -12.44 -9.90
CA LEU A 266 9.36 -11.09 -10.00
C LEU A 266 10.83 -11.06 -9.59
N ALA A 267 11.19 -11.73 -8.49
CA ALA A 267 12.58 -11.79 -8.04
C ALA A 267 13.47 -12.63 -8.98
N LYS A 268 13.00 -13.79 -9.41
CA LYS A 268 13.81 -14.75 -10.19
C LYS A 268 13.89 -14.44 -11.68
N GLU A 269 12.84 -13.84 -12.26
CA GLU A 269 12.74 -13.60 -13.71
C GLU A 269 12.99 -12.15 -14.11
N GLU A 270 12.70 -11.19 -13.21
CA GLU A 270 12.89 -9.75 -13.47
C GLU A 270 14.01 -9.12 -12.62
N GLY A 271 14.56 -9.83 -11.62
CA GLY A 271 15.50 -9.28 -10.65
C GLY A 271 14.87 -8.27 -9.69
N MET A 272 13.54 -8.30 -9.55
CA MET A 272 12.76 -7.36 -8.74
C MET A 272 12.39 -8.00 -7.40
N PHE A 273 13.11 -7.66 -6.34
CA PHE A 273 12.91 -8.22 -4.99
C PHE A 273 11.85 -7.44 -4.22
N LEU A 274 10.59 -7.85 -4.35
CA LEU A 274 9.39 -7.13 -3.94
C LEU A 274 8.52 -7.93 -2.97
N GLY A 275 7.58 -7.24 -2.30
CA GLY A 275 6.58 -7.86 -1.43
C GLY A 275 5.44 -8.55 -2.20
N ASN A 276 4.60 -9.28 -1.45
CA ASN A 276 3.53 -10.11 -2.02
C ASN A 276 2.42 -9.31 -2.71
N SER A 277 2.18 -8.07 -2.30
CA SER A 277 1.25 -7.18 -3.01
C SER A 277 1.71 -6.85 -4.43
N ALA A 278 3.03 -6.85 -4.69
CA ALA A 278 3.56 -6.72 -6.05
C ALA A 278 3.33 -7.98 -6.89
N GLY A 279 3.47 -9.18 -6.28
CA GLY A 279 3.09 -10.44 -6.91
C GLY A 279 1.62 -10.48 -7.29
N ALA A 280 0.74 -10.02 -6.39
CA ALA A 280 -0.68 -9.87 -6.69
C ALA A 280 -0.92 -8.85 -7.81
N ALA A 281 -0.26 -7.69 -7.77
CA ALA A 281 -0.43 -6.62 -8.77
C ALA A 281 -0.04 -7.10 -10.18
N ILE A 282 1.10 -7.77 -10.34
CA ILE A 282 1.51 -8.29 -11.66
C ILE A 282 0.60 -9.44 -12.12
N LYS A 283 0.19 -10.35 -11.23
CA LYS A 283 -0.75 -11.42 -11.62
C LYS A 283 -2.10 -10.85 -12.04
N GLY A 284 -2.63 -9.88 -11.30
CA GLY A 284 -3.87 -9.20 -11.64
C GLY A 284 -3.77 -8.45 -12.97
N LEU A 285 -2.64 -7.77 -13.23
CA LEU A 285 -2.39 -7.15 -14.53
C LEU A 285 -2.44 -8.17 -15.67
N LEU A 286 -1.83 -9.34 -15.50
CA LEU A 286 -1.87 -10.40 -16.51
C LEU A 286 -3.29 -10.97 -16.75
N GLN A 287 -4.16 -10.94 -15.74
CA GLN A 287 -5.58 -11.32 -15.89
C GLN A 287 -6.36 -10.28 -16.73
N LEU A 288 -5.91 -9.03 -16.76
CA LEU A 288 -6.51 -7.93 -17.51
C LEU A 288 -6.03 -7.86 -18.98
N LYS A 289 -5.27 -8.83 -19.49
CA LYS A 289 -4.62 -8.82 -20.79
C LYS A 289 -5.53 -8.48 -21.98
N GLU A 290 -6.80 -8.90 -21.95
CA GLU A 290 -7.79 -8.66 -23.00
C GLU A 290 -8.22 -7.17 -23.10
N HIS A 291 -7.88 -6.35 -22.10
CA HIS A 291 -8.12 -4.92 -22.10
C HIS A 291 -6.99 -4.10 -22.72
N PHE A 292 -5.87 -4.74 -23.08
CA PHE A 292 -4.66 -4.06 -23.56
C PHE A 292 -4.45 -4.23 -25.05
N THR A 293 -4.06 -3.14 -25.71
CA THR A 293 -3.70 -3.10 -27.12
C THR A 293 -2.21 -2.76 -27.28
N LYS A 294 -1.68 -2.84 -28.51
CA LYS A 294 -0.29 -2.51 -28.82
C LYS A 294 0.10 -1.04 -28.56
N ASP A 295 -0.90 -0.16 -28.51
CA ASP A 295 -0.69 1.28 -28.36
C ASP A 295 -0.77 1.72 -26.89
N ASP A 296 -1.04 0.77 -25.97
CA ASP A 296 -1.19 1.08 -24.56
C ASP A 296 0.15 1.17 -23.81
N VAL A 297 0.18 2.08 -22.85
CA VAL A 297 1.21 2.21 -21.83
C VAL A 297 0.59 1.93 -20.48
N VAL A 298 0.86 0.75 -19.93
CA VAL A 298 0.32 0.27 -18.67
C VAL A 298 1.33 0.51 -17.56
N VAL A 299 0.94 1.24 -16.52
CA VAL A 299 1.76 1.42 -15.32
C VAL A 299 1.17 0.61 -14.17
N VAL A 300 1.96 -0.33 -13.63
CA VAL A 300 1.63 -1.06 -12.41
C VAL A 300 2.46 -0.54 -11.24
N LEU A 301 1.85 -0.36 -10.06
CA LEU A 301 2.58 0.11 -8.89
C LEU A 301 2.99 -1.08 -7.99
N PHE A 302 4.28 -1.10 -7.61
CA PHE A 302 4.85 -2.07 -6.68
C PHE A 302 5.14 -1.41 -5.33
N HIS A 303 4.44 -1.87 -4.30
CA HIS A 303 4.24 -1.14 -3.05
C HIS A 303 5.43 -1.16 -2.11
N ASP A 304 6.09 -2.33 -1.92
CA ASP A 304 7.11 -2.51 -0.89
C ASP A 304 8.17 -3.56 -1.23
N HIS A 305 9.19 -3.62 -0.39
CA HIS A 305 10.40 -4.41 -0.60
C HIS A 305 10.26 -5.84 -0.06
N GLY A 306 10.88 -6.80 -0.76
CA GLY A 306 10.83 -8.23 -0.46
C GLY A 306 11.48 -8.65 0.87
N SER A 307 12.36 -7.82 1.45
CA SER A 307 13.04 -8.14 2.71
C SER A 307 12.10 -8.39 3.90
N ARG A 308 10.86 -7.90 3.83
CA ARG A 308 9.84 -8.13 4.86
C ARG A 308 9.16 -9.49 4.75
N TYR A 309 9.48 -10.27 3.73
CA TYR A 309 8.78 -11.51 3.35
C TYR A 309 9.72 -12.70 3.18
N VAL A 310 10.99 -12.58 3.62
CA VAL A 310 12.01 -13.64 3.47
C VAL A 310 11.61 -14.91 4.19
N GLY A 311 10.99 -14.81 5.36
CA GLY A 311 10.48 -15.96 6.11
C GLY A 311 9.15 -16.55 5.58
N LYS A 312 8.54 -15.92 4.56
CA LYS A 312 7.25 -16.35 3.98
C LYS A 312 7.42 -16.70 2.50
N MET A 313 7.06 -15.79 1.56
CA MET A 313 7.03 -16.04 0.12
C MET A 313 8.37 -16.44 -0.48
N PHE A 314 9.49 -16.07 0.14
CA PHE A 314 10.84 -16.44 -0.30
C PHE A 314 11.41 -17.66 0.45
N ASN A 315 10.61 -18.30 1.31
CA ASN A 315 10.98 -19.52 2.02
C ASN A 315 10.18 -20.68 1.45
N ASP A 316 10.87 -21.62 0.75
CA ASP A 316 10.23 -22.75 0.10
C ASP A 316 9.54 -23.71 1.09
N ASP A 317 10.05 -23.87 2.31
CA ASP A 317 9.38 -24.69 3.33
C ASP A 317 8.07 -24.07 3.79
N TRP A 318 8.05 -22.75 3.95
CA TRP A 318 6.80 -22.03 4.20
C TRP A 318 5.83 -22.16 3.02
N MET A 319 6.30 -22.02 1.78
CA MET A 319 5.49 -22.15 0.57
C MET A 319 4.86 -23.56 0.46
N ARG A 320 5.64 -24.61 0.75
CA ARG A 320 5.13 -26.00 0.80
C ARG A 320 4.09 -26.19 1.91
N LYS A 321 4.34 -25.63 3.11
CA LYS A 321 3.39 -25.68 4.23
C LYS A 321 2.05 -25.04 3.89
N GLN A 322 2.05 -23.99 3.06
CA GLN A 322 0.83 -23.34 2.56
C GLN A 322 0.20 -24.10 1.36
N GLY A 323 0.84 -25.12 0.81
CA GLY A 323 0.38 -25.83 -0.39
C GLY A 323 0.49 -24.99 -1.68
N PHE A 324 1.41 -24.03 -1.71
CA PHE A 324 1.61 -23.17 -2.86
C PHE A 324 2.57 -23.77 -3.89
N ILE A 325 3.55 -24.57 -3.43
CA ILE A 325 4.48 -25.35 -4.23
C ILE A 325 4.60 -26.77 -3.68
#